data_7b1d428d5e614633e074e35877d45373
#
_entry.id   7b1d428d5e614633e074e35877d45373
#
_cell.length_a   1.000
_cell.length_b   1.000
_cell.length_c   1.000
_cell.angle_alpha   90.00
_cell.angle_beta   90.00
_cell.angle_gamma   90.00
#
_symmetry.space_group_name_H-M   'P 1'
#
loop_
_entity.id
_entity.type
_entity.pdbx_description
1 polymer ?
#
loop_
_entity_poly.entity_id
_entity_poly.type
_entity_poly.pdbx_seq_one_letter_code
_entity_poly.pdbx_strand_id
1 'polypeptide(L)'
;MKKIAMRRKILILSGPTHEYIDPVRFVGNASSGKMGKAIAEEACGRGYDIEFITGPVAEENLPAQPSRRSHAKADNNIHIHKVTSAEEMLAAARELSEKADVIIFAAAVADYAPVETLPEKMAKSTDKLTLRLQPTPDIAKTLCADKVPEQIAIGFALQTTDGETNARHKLESKNLDGIVLNTPATLGAENGTFSFLSRHAERFDVWGCIGKTECAKRIFGTLDHL
;
A
#
# COMPACT_ATOMS: atom_id res chain seq x y z
N MET A 1 37.20 2.91 12.91
CA MET A 1 35.82 2.49 13.24
C MET A 1 34.99 2.66 11.95
N LYS A 2 34.53 1.57 11.31
CA LYS A 2 33.58 1.66 10.18
C LYS A 2 32.29 2.24 10.73
N LYS A 3 31.85 3.43 10.23
CA LYS A 3 30.49 3.91 10.43
C LYS A 3 29.55 2.80 9.92
N ILE A 4 28.79 2.21 10.82
CA ILE A 4 27.64 1.36 10.42
C ILE A 4 26.71 2.32 9.70
N ALA A 5 26.60 2.20 8.38
CA ALA A 5 25.63 2.97 7.61
C ALA A 5 24.25 2.61 8.20
N MET A 6 23.53 3.60 8.69
CA MET A 6 22.15 3.40 9.15
C MET A 6 21.35 2.84 7.97
N ARG A 7 20.66 1.74 8.18
CA ARG A 7 19.77 1.15 7.16
C ARG A 7 18.60 2.08 6.94
N ARG A 8 18.21 2.27 5.68
CA ARG A 8 16.97 2.99 5.36
C ARG A 8 15.77 2.18 5.84
N LYS A 9 14.80 2.87 6.42
CA LYS A 9 13.53 2.30 6.89
C LYS A 9 12.44 2.53 5.85
N ILE A 10 11.67 1.50 5.57
CA ILE A 10 10.55 1.60 4.66
C ILE A 10 9.25 1.12 5.32
N LEU A 11 8.21 1.95 5.21
CA LEU A 11 6.85 1.60 5.59
C LEU A 11 6.05 1.24 4.34
N ILE A 12 5.48 0.04 4.33
CA ILE A 12 4.66 -0.45 3.21
C ILE A 12 3.25 -0.73 3.73
N LEU A 13 2.25 -0.05 3.16
CA LEU A 13 0.84 -0.34 3.39
C LEU A 13 0.34 -1.23 2.25
N SER A 14 -0.28 -2.36 2.59
CA SER A 14 -0.64 -3.42 1.64
C SER A 14 -2.01 -4.04 1.92
N GLY A 15 -2.51 -4.84 0.98
CA GLY A 15 -3.78 -5.56 1.12
C GLY A 15 -5.01 -4.66 1.02
N PRO A 16 -6.21 -5.24 1.09
CA PRO A 16 -7.46 -4.51 1.22
C PRO A 16 -7.72 -4.07 2.66
N THR A 17 -8.66 -3.15 2.89
CA THR A 17 -9.33 -3.02 4.18
C THR A 17 -10.73 -3.62 4.10
N HIS A 18 -11.21 -4.14 5.22
CA HIS A 18 -12.55 -4.68 5.37
C HIS A 18 -13.32 -3.85 6.39
N GLU A 19 -14.32 -3.13 5.90
CA GLU A 19 -15.18 -2.29 6.71
C GLU A 19 -16.44 -3.08 7.05
N TYR A 20 -16.48 -3.68 8.24
CA TYR A 20 -17.51 -4.64 8.61
C TYR A 20 -18.89 -3.98 8.80
N ILE A 21 -19.91 -4.59 8.19
CA ILE A 21 -21.34 -4.29 8.37
C ILE A 21 -21.85 -5.04 9.59
N ASP A 22 -21.48 -6.31 9.72
CA ASP A 22 -21.77 -7.21 10.81
C ASP A 22 -20.59 -8.20 10.98
N PRO A 23 -20.55 -9.12 11.96
CA PRO A 23 -19.42 -10.04 12.16
C PRO A 23 -19.05 -10.93 10.96
N VAL A 24 -19.85 -10.92 9.88
CA VAL A 24 -19.72 -11.83 8.73
C VAL A 24 -19.52 -11.08 7.41
N ARG A 25 -20.11 -9.87 7.27
CA ARG A 25 -20.16 -9.13 6.01
C ARG A 25 -19.41 -7.82 6.11
N PHE A 26 -18.73 -7.44 5.05
CA PHE A 26 -17.95 -6.19 4.97
C PHE A 26 -18.06 -5.53 3.59
N VAL A 27 -17.75 -4.26 3.55
CA VAL A 27 -17.42 -3.50 2.35
C VAL A 27 -15.91 -3.49 2.23
N GLY A 28 -15.37 -3.69 1.03
CA GLY A 28 -13.92 -3.69 0.81
C GLY A 28 -13.57 -3.82 -0.66
N ASN A 29 -12.29 -3.68 -0.97
CA ASN A 29 -11.76 -3.76 -2.32
C ASN A 29 -11.21 -5.16 -2.63
N ALA A 30 -11.33 -5.61 -3.89
CA ALA A 30 -10.85 -6.91 -4.36
C ALA A 30 -9.32 -6.90 -4.56
N SER A 31 -8.56 -6.70 -3.50
CA SER A 31 -7.09 -6.72 -3.53
C SER A 31 -6.55 -8.00 -2.90
N SER A 32 -5.52 -8.57 -3.53
CA SER A 32 -4.84 -9.78 -3.01
C SER A 32 -3.60 -9.48 -2.17
N GLY A 33 -3.11 -8.22 -2.12
CA GLY A 33 -1.87 -7.86 -1.44
C GLY A 33 -0.57 -8.23 -2.18
N LYS A 34 -0.63 -8.89 -3.32
CA LYS A 34 0.55 -9.35 -4.09
C LYS A 34 1.55 -8.26 -4.45
N MET A 35 1.10 -7.02 -4.72
CA MET A 35 2.00 -5.91 -5.03
C MET A 35 2.81 -5.50 -3.80
N GLY A 36 2.16 -5.34 -2.65
CA GLY A 36 2.86 -5.03 -1.41
C GLY A 36 3.86 -6.11 -1.02
N LYS A 37 3.52 -7.40 -1.20
CA LYS A 37 4.46 -8.52 -1.03
C LYS A 37 5.70 -8.35 -1.93
N ALA A 38 5.51 -8.11 -3.23
CA ALA A 38 6.63 -7.97 -4.17
C ALA A 38 7.54 -6.77 -3.81
N ILE A 39 6.94 -5.66 -3.36
CA ILE A 39 7.68 -4.48 -2.88
C ILE A 39 8.49 -4.82 -1.62
N ALA A 40 7.89 -5.53 -0.65
CA ALA A 40 8.58 -5.92 0.58
C ALA A 40 9.74 -6.89 0.33
N GLU A 41 9.57 -7.85 -0.58
CA GLU A 41 10.63 -8.79 -0.97
C GLU A 41 11.79 -8.08 -1.68
N GLU A 42 11.52 -7.11 -2.55
CA GLU A 42 12.55 -6.29 -3.20
C GLU A 42 13.28 -5.40 -2.19
N ALA A 43 12.55 -4.74 -1.26
CA ALA A 43 13.12 -3.96 -0.17
C ALA A 43 14.05 -4.80 0.71
N CYS A 44 13.61 -6.01 1.05
CA CYS A 44 14.39 -6.97 1.82
C CYS A 44 15.70 -7.33 1.09
N GLY A 45 15.64 -7.62 -0.20
CA GLY A 45 16.80 -7.90 -1.04
C GLY A 45 17.81 -6.73 -1.11
N ARG A 46 17.33 -5.49 -0.92
CA ARG A 46 18.16 -4.27 -0.89
C ARG A 46 18.64 -3.87 0.50
N GLY A 47 18.26 -4.60 1.54
CA GLY A 47 18.74 -4.38 2.90
C GLY A 47 18.00 -3.29 3.68
N TYR A 48 16.75 -2.98 3.33
CA TYR A 48 15.90 -2.08 4.13
C TYR A 48 15.41 -2.76 5.41
N ASP A 49 15.17 -1.96 6.45
CA ASP A 49 14.34 -2.34 7.60
C ASP A 49 12.89 -2.06 7.24
N ILE A 50 12.01 -3.06 7.32
CA ILE A 50 10.67 -3.02 6.72
C ILE A 50 9.59 -3.11 7.80
N GLU A 51 8.75 -2.08 7.87
CA GLU A 51 7.47 -2.09 8.55
C GLU A 51 6.37 -2.36 7.50
N PHE A 52 5.71 -3.51 7.60
CA PHE A 52 4.72 -3.97 6.62
C PHE A 52 3.35 -4.04 7.26
N ILE A 53 2.49 -3.04 6.99
CA ILE A 53 1.10 -3.04 7.45
C ILE A 53 0.24 -3.69 6.38
N THR A 54 -0.56 -4.68 6.74
CA THR A 54 -1.44 -5.34 5.79
C THR A 54 -2.85 -5.53 6.33
N GLY A 55 -3.82 -5.22 5.48
CA GLY A 55 -5.18 -5.69 5.67
C GLY A 55 -5.30 -7.20 5.43
N PRO A 56 -6.51 -7.77 5.48
CA PRO A 56 -6.73 -9.21 5.38
C PRO A 56 -6.33 -9.76 4.00
N VAL A 57 -5.33 -10.63 3.98
CA VAL A 57 -4.84 -11.33 2.78
C VAL A 57 -4.53 -12.79 3.12
N ALA A 58 -4.48 -13.66 2.10
CA ALA A 58 -4.02 -15.02 2.28
C ALA A 58 -2.54 -15.06 2.69
N GLU A 59 -2.15 -16.04 3.52
CA GLU A 59 -0.78 -16.15 4.07
C GLU A 59 0.30 -16.23 2.98
N GLU A 60 0.02 -16.87 1.85
CA GLU A 60 0.93 -16.90 0.69
C GLU A 60 1.19 -15.53 0.06
N ASN A 61 0.36 -14.53 0.35
CA ASN A 61 0.52 -13.15 -0.11
C ASN A 61 1.21 -12.23 0.92
N LEU A 62 1.64 -12.79 2.05
CA LEU A 62 2.54 -12.11 2.97
C LEU A 62 4.00 -12.23 2.49
N PRO A 63 4.86 -11.22 2.76
CA PRO A 63 6.28 -11.34 2.46
C PRO A 63 6.91 -12.44 3.32
N ALA A 64 7.85 -13.19 2.72
CA ALA A 64 8.59 -14.21 3.44
C ALA A 64 9.45 -13.57 4.53
N GLN A 65 9.29 -14.02 5.77
CA GLN A 65 10.21 -13.65 6.83
C GLN A 65 11.56 -14.37 6.64
N PRO A 66 12.69 -13.66 6.66
CA PRO A 66 13.99 -14.29 6.53
C PRO A 66 14.17 -15.33 7.64
N SER A 67 14.49 -16.56 7.26
CA SER A 67 14.73 -17.63 8.24
C SER A 67 15.97 -17.28 9.07
N ARG A 68 15.89 -17.38 10.40
CA ARG A 68 17.01 -17.17 11.35
C ARG A 68 18.23 -18.09 11.10
N ARG A 69 18.20 -18.96 10.09
CA ARG A 69 19.23 -19.97 9.79
C ARG A 69 20.19 -19.59 8.66
N SER A 70 19.99 -18.50 7.92
CA SER A 70 20.98 -18.11 6.92
C SER A 70 22.10 -17.31 7.58
N HIS A 71 23.33 -17.84 7.53
CA HIS A 71 24.57 -17.16 7.97
C HIS A 71 24.95 -15.97 7.08
N ALA A 72 24.04 -15.48 6.25
CA ALA A 72 24.21 -14.26 5.49
C ALA A 72 23.99 -13.05 6.41
N LYS A 73 25.00 -12.18 6.49
CA LYS A 73 25.13 -10.99 7.34
C LYS A 73 24.10 -9.87 7.06
N ALA A 74 22.82 -10.18 6.93
CA ALA A 74 21.78 -9.16 6.86
C ALA A 74 20.62 -9.61 7.75
N ASP A 75 20.59 -9.11 8.98
CA ASP A 75 19.38 -9.08 9.80
C ASP A 75 18.35 -8.15 9.10
N ASN A 76 17.83 -8.60 7.96
CA ASN A 76 16.74 -7.88 7.29
C ASN A 76 15.48 -8.14 8.11
N ASN A 77 15.06 -7.15 8.86
CA ASN A 77 13.87 -7.25 9.68
C ASN A 77 12.64 -6.86 8.86
N ILE A 78 11.69 -7.79 8.71
CA ILE A 78 10.35 -7.50 8.24
C ILE A 78 9.41 -7.64 9.44
N HIS A 79 8.84 -6.54 9.88
CA HIS A 79 7.82 -6.50 10.91
C HIS A 79 6.45 -6.40 10.25
N ILE A 80 5.60 -7.42 10.46
CA ILE A 80 4.27 -7.49 9.85
C ILE A 80 3.23 -7.08 10.89
N HIS A 81 2.46 -6.03 10.56
CA HIS A 81 1.35 -5.50 11.33
C HIS A 81 0.05 -5.85 10.59
N LYS A 82 -0.73 -6.77 11.14
CA LYS A 82 -2.04 -7.16 10.58
C LYS A 82 -3.10 -6.22 11.14
N VAL A 83 -3.88 -5.64 10.24
CA VAL A 83 -5.00 -4.74 10.54
C VAL A 83 -6.22 -5.17 9.74
N THR A 84 -7.39 -4.63 10.06
CA THR A 84 -8.64 -5.00 9.38
C THR A 84 -9.24 -3.81 8.65
N SER A 85 -9.40 -2.67 9.32
CA SER A 85 -10.08 -1.50 8.79
C SER A 85 -9.11 -0.39 8.34
N ALA A 86 -9.65 0.61 7.64
CA ALA A 86 -8.92 1.82 7.27
C ALA A 86 -8.48 2.61 8.51
N GLU A 87 -9.30 2.68 9.55
CA GLU A 87 -8.97 3.32 10.82
C GLU A 87 -7.80 2.63 11.52
N GLU A 88 -7.82 1.29 11.61
CA GLU A 88 -6.72 0.53 12.20
C GLU A 88 -5.43 0.70 11.38
N MET A 89 -5.53 0.71 10.05
CA MET A 89 -4.38 0.90 9.16
C MET A 89 -3.77 2.30 9.35
N LEU A 90 -4.61 3.34 9.45
CA LEU A 90 -4.14 4.70 9.72
C LEU A 90 -3.48 4.80 11.11
N ALA A 91 -4.10 4.22 12.13
CA ALA A 91 -3.55 4.24 13.49
C ALA A 91 -2.17 3.58 13.57
N ALA A 92 -2.01 2.38 12.98
CA ALA A 92 -0.72 1.70 12.92
C ALA A 92 0.32 2.48 12.10
N ALA A 93 -0.11 3.09 10.98
CA ALA A 93 0.80 3.81 10.08
C ALA A 93 1.30 5.13 10.67
N ARG A 94 0.53 5.84 11.50
CA ARG A 94 0.94 7.12 12.10
C ARG A 94 2.23 7.00 12.89
N GLU A 95 2.32 6.03 13.79
CA GLU A 95 3.49 5.84 14.64
C GLU A 95 4.73 5.43 13.82
N LEU A 96 4.54 4.57 12.79
CA LEU A 96 5.63 4.02 11.99
C LEU A 96 6.13 4.99 10.91
N SER A 97 5.24 5.84 10.39
CA SER A 97 5.58 6.80 9.33
C SER A 97 6.59 7.86 9.76
N GLU A 98 6.57 8.28 11.02
CA GLU A 98 7.51 9.27 11.57
C GLU A 98 8.98 8.82 11.50
N LYS A 99 9.21 7.50 11.46
CA LYS A 99 10.54 6.88 11.46
C LYS A 99 10.95 6.32 10.09
N ALA A 100 10.06 6.39 9.10
CA ALA A 100 10.30 5.84 7.78
C ALA A 100 10.98 6.84 6.86
N ASP A 101 12.02 6.41 6.15
CA ASP A 101 12.64 7.19 5.07
C ASP A 101 11.82 7.13 3.78
N VAL A 102 11.09 6.02 3.60
CA VAL A 102 10.24 5.78 2.42
C VAL A 102 8.89 5.22 2.88
N ILE A 103 7.79 5.73 2.32
CA ILE A 103 6.44 5.21 2.54
C ILE A 103 5.86 4.79 1.19
N ILE A 104 5.35 3.56 1.09
CA ILE A 104 4.69 3.06 -0.12
C ILE A 104 3.23 2.69 0.19
N PHE A 105 2.31 3.40 -0.43
CA PHE A 105 0.86 3.23 -0.28
C PHE A 105 0.33 2.26 -1.35
N ALA A 106 0.56 0.96 -1.17
CA ALA A 106 0.10 -0.10 -2.07
C ALA A 106 -1.21 -0.77 -1.60
N ALA A 107 -1.76 -0.33 -0.46
CA ALA A 107 -3.02 -0.83 0.06
C ALA A 107 -4.22 -0.37 -0.80
N ALA A 108 -5.20 -1.25 -0.92
CA ALA A 108 -6.50 -0.96 -1.53
C ALA A 108 -7.51 -0.64 -0.42
N VAL A 109 -7.36 0.52 0.18
CA VAL A 109 -8.24 1.01 1.25
C VAL A 109 -9.65 1.21 0.70
N ALA A 110 -10.67 0.71 1.41
CA ALA A 110 -12.06 0.99 1.06
C ALA A 110 -12.36 2.48 1.25
N ASP A 111 -13.01 3.11 0.28
CA ASP A 111 -13.33 4.55 0.33
C ASP A 111 -14.48 4.86 1.30
N TYR A 112 -15.29 3.84 1.63
CA TYR A 112 -16.46 3.97 2.48
C TYR A 112 -16.55 2.83 3.51
N ALA A 113 -17.00 3.18 4.72
CA ALA A 113 -17.35 2.26 5.80
C ALA A 113 -18.82 2.41 6.20
N PRO A 114 -19.48 1.38 6.76
CA PRO A 114 -20.80 1.53 7.37
C PRO A 114 -20.78 2.59 8.48
N VAL A 115 -21.85 3.40 8.56
CA VAL A 115 -22.02 4.38 9.65
C VAL A 115 -22.14 3.68 10.99
N GLU A 116 -22.74 2.48 10.99
CA GLU A 116 -22.95 1.64 12.17
C GLU A 116 -22.58 0.20 11.83
N THR A 117 -21.82 -0.45 12.70
CA THR A 117 -21.53 -1.89 12.62
C THR A 117 -22.47 -2.63 13.57
N LEU A 118 -23.17 -3.63 13.07
CA LEU A 118 -24.06 -4.44 13.87
C LEU A 118 -23.27 -5.46 14.70
N PRO A 119 -23.60 -5.64 15.98
CA PRO A 119 -22.89 -6.59 16.84
C PRO A 119 -23.23 -8.06 16.53
N GLU A 120 -24.33 -8.31 15.84
CA GLU A 120 -24.80 -9.63 15.45
C GLU A 120 -25.02 -9.73 13.95
N LYS A 121 -24.90 -10.95 13.43
CA LYS A 121 -25.17 -11.24 12.02
C LYS A 121 -26.60 -10.86 11.66
N MET A 122 -26.76 -9.96 10.71
CA MET A 122 -28.06 -9.53 10.18
C MET A 122 -28.82 -10.72 9.57
N ALA A 123 -30.05 -10.90 9.98
CA ALA A 123 -30.95 -11.89 9.38
C ALA A 123 -31.30 -11.52 7.93
N LYS A 124 -31.46 -12.54 7.07
CA LYS A 124 -31.92 -12.32 5.70
C LYS A 124 -33.41 -11.91 5.73
N SER A 125 -33.74 -10.78 5.13
CA SER A 125 -35.09 -10.34 4.86
C SER A 125 -35.47 -10.59 3.40
N THR A 126 -36.77 -10.56 3.10
CA THR A 126 -37.30 -10.51 1.71
C THR A 126 -37.27 -9.09 1.16
N ASP A 127 -37.11 -8.08 2.00
CA ASP A 127 -37.08 -6.68 1.64
C ASP A 127 -35.73 -6.22 1.13
N LYS A 128 -35.71 -5.09 0.45
CA LYS A 128 -34.46 -4.43 0.04
C LYS A 128 -33.71 -3.95 1.28
N LEU A 129 -32.40 -4.15 1.28
CA LEU A 129 -31.51 -3.62 2.31
C LEU A 129 -30.89 -2.31 1.82
N THR A 130 -30.96 -1.29 2.65
CA THR A 130 -30.25 -0.02 2.46
C THR A 130 -29.15 0.11 3.49
N LEU A 131 -27.91 0.29 3.04
CA LEU A 131 -26.76 0.55 3.89
C LEU A 131 -26.41 2.04 3.84
N ARG A 132 -26.26 2.66 5.00
CA ARG A 132 -25.72 4.01 5.12
C ARG A 132 -24.21 3.91 5.28
N LEU A 133 -23.47 4.56 4.38
CA LEU A 133 -22.02 4.57 4.36
C LEU A 133 -21.50 5.98 4.63
N GLN A 134 -20.31 6.06 5.24
CA GLN A 134 -19.54 7.28 5.46
C GLN A 134 -18.15 7.12 4.87
N PRO A 135 -17.46 8.21 4.45
CA PRO A 135 -16.10 8.15 3.98
C PRO A 135 -15.15 7.59 5.05
N THR A 136 -14.17 6.80 4.61
CA THR A 136 -13.03 6.38 5.44
C THR A 136 -11.94 7.45 5.44
N PRO A 137 -10.97 7.40 6.36
CA PRO A 137 -9.85 8.33 6.35
C PRO A 137 -8.97 8.15 5.10
N ASP A 138 -8.56 9.26 4.49
CA ASP A 138 -7.54 9.24 3.42
C ASP A 138 -6.15 9.11 4.05
N ILE A 139 -5.68 7.89 4.15
CA ILE A 139 -4.43 7.54 4.85
C ILE A 139 -3.23 8.26 4.22
N ALA A 140 -3.10 8.22 2.89
CA ALA A 140 -1.97 8.83 2.19
C ALA A 140 -1.98 10.35 2.37
N LYS A 141 -3.12 11.02 2.20
CA LYS A 141 -3.26 12.45 2.42
C LYS A 141 -2.92 12.83 3.87
N THR A 142 -3.40 12.04 4.83
CA THR A 142 -3.18 12.29 6.26
C THR A 142 -1.71 12.17 6.64
N LEU A 143 -1.04 11.10 6.21
CA LEU A 143 0.37 10.87 6.57
C LEU A 143 1.34 11.79 5.82
N CYS A 144 1.00 12.21 4.60
CA CYS A 144 1.86 13.09 3.82
C CYS A 144 1.59 14.59 4.06
N ALA A 145 0.61 14.96 4.91
CA ALA A 145 0.34 16.36 5.25
C ALA A 145 1.55 17.01 5.92
N ASP A 146 2.18 16.30 6.85
CA ASP A 146 3.32 16.78 7.63
C ASP A 146 4.63 16.05 7.27
N LYS A 147 4.70 15.48 6.05
CA LYS A 147 5.88 14.76 5.55
C LYS A 147 7.10 15.66 5.53
N VAL A 148 8.21 15.20 6.11
CA VAL A 148 9.49 15.93 6.05
C VAL A 148 10.11 15.85 4.64
N PRO A 149 10.93 16.86 4.23
CA PRO A 149 11.45 16.94 2.86
C PRO A 149 12.25 15.71 2.41
N GLU A 150 12.95 15.05 3.33
CA GLU A 150 13.79 13.88 3.02
C GLU A 150 13.00 12.58 2.94
N GLN A 151 11.73 12.57 3.35
CA GLN A 151 10.86 11.40 3.33
C GLN A 151 10.20 11.24 1.97
N ILE A 152 10.39 10.09 1.34
CA ILE A 152 9.81 9.78 0.03
C ILE A 152 8.48 9.05 0.20
N ALA A 153 7.44 9.52 -0.49
CA ALA A 153 6.10 8.92 -0.48
C ALA A 153 5.68 8.51 -1.90
N ILE A 154 5.40 7.21 -2.09
CA ILE A 154 4.93 6.66 -3.37
C ILE A 154 3.52 6.10 -3.20
N GLY A 155 2.61 6.53 -4.09
CA GLY A 155 1.25 6.03 -4.15
C GLY A 155 0.97 5.13 -5.35
N PHE A 156 -0.21 4.52 -5.32
CA PHE A 156 -0.78 3.77 -6.44
C PHE A 156 -2.11 4.38 -6.87
N ALA A 157 -2.34 4.41 -8.17
CA ALA A 157 -3.60 4.80 -8.78
C ALA A 157 -4.12 3.66 -9.66
N LEU A 158 -5.22 3.04 -9.24
CA LEU A 158 -5.97 2.09 -10.05
C LEU A 158 -7.06 2.88 -10.78
N GLN A 159 -7.00 2.96 -12.10
CA GLN A 159 -7.93 3.78 -12.88
C GLN A 159 -8.52 3.00 -14.06
N THR A 160 -9.80 3.28 -14.34
CA THR A 160 -10.54 2.73 -15.48
C THR A 160 -10.57 3.69 -16.65
N THR A 161 -10.70 4.99 -16.38
CA THR A 161 -10.80 6.08 -17.35
C THR A 161 -9.98 7.27 -16.88
N ASP A 162 -9.50 8.11 -17.79
CA ASP A 162 -8.72 9.32 -17.50
C ASP A 162 -7.56 9.10 -16.51
N GLY A 163 -6.90 7.92 -16.67
CA GLY A 163 -5.96 7.40 -15.69
C GLY A 163 -4.82 8.36 -15.35
N GLU A 164 -4.20 8.98 -16.36
CA GLU A 164 -3.08 9.90 -16.16
C GLU A 164 -3.50 11.18 -15.44
N THR A 165 -4.64 11.76 -15.82
CA THR A 165 -5.18 12.98 -15.18
C THR A 165 -5.51 12.72 -13.72
N ASN A 166 -6.21 11.62 -13.42
CA ASN A 166 -6.58 11.25 -12.07
C ASN A 166 -5.36 10.88 -11.20
N ALA A 167 -4.37 10.21 -11.78
CA ALA A 167 -3.14 9.87 -11.08
C ALA A 167 -2.32 11.14 -10.74
N ARG A 168 -2.21 12.10 -11.68
CA ARG A 168 -1.56 13.38 -11.45
C ARG A 168 -2.26 14.18 -10.32
N HIS A 169 -3.58 14.28 -10.39
CA HIS A 169 -4.34 14.95 -9.33
C HIS A 169 -4.12 14.28 -7.96
N LYS A 170 -4.07 12.95 -7.92
CA LYS A 170 -3.79 12.19 -6.69
C LYS A 170 -2.37 12.43 -6.18
N LEU A 171 -1.38 12.48 -7.08
CA LEU A 171 0.02 12.78 -6.75
C LEU A 171 0.12 14.14 -6.03
N GLU A 172 -0.51 15.18 -6.59
CA GLU A 172 -0.48 16.54 -6.08
C GLU A 172 -1.29 16.69 -4.79
N SER A 173 -2.57 16.25 -4.80
CA SER A 173 -3.50 16.43 -3.68
C SER A 173 -3.12 15.67 -2.42
N LYS A 174 -2.31 14.61 -2.54
CA LYS A 174 -1.83 13.79 -1.41
C LYS A 174 -0.36 14.03 -1.07
N ASN A 175 0.29 15.03 -1.65
CA ASN A 175 1.69 15.37 -1.40
C ASN A 175 2.66 14.18 -1.61
N LEU A 176 2.43 13.37 -2.65
CA LEU A 176 3.29 12.23 -3.01
C LEU A 176 4.50 12.71 -3.85
N ASP A 177 5.60 11.95 -3.84
CA ASP A 177 6.78 12.19 -4.66
C ASP A 177 6.75 11.39 -5.96
N GLY A 178 6.03 10.26 -5.94
CA GLY A 178 5.80 9.43 -7.11
C GLY A 178 4.46 8.71 -7.05
N ILE A 179 3.94 8.34 -8.23
CA ILE A 179 2.70 7.54 -8.32
C ILE A 179 2.82 6.49 -9.42
N VAL A 180 2.46 5.27 -9.09
CA VAL A 180 2.33 4.16 -10.03
C VAL A 180 0.89 4.09 -10.52
N LEU A 181 0.67 4.26 -11.80
CA LEU A 181 -0.63 4.08 -12.44
C LEU A 181 -0.77 2.65 -12.96
N ASN A 182 -1.89 2.02 -12.67
CA ASN A 182 -2.26 0.69 -13.15
C ASN A 182 -3.76 0.59 -13.45
N THR A 183 -4.16 -0.49 -14.10
CA THR A 183 -5.56 -0.75 -14.50
C THR A 183 -6.18 -1.86 -13.65
N PRO A 184 -7.53 -1.96 -13.58
CA PRO A 184 -8.22 -3.04 -12.84
C PRO A 184 -7.82 -4.46 -13.27
N ALA A 185 -7.36 -4.67 -14.51
CA ALA A 185 -6.85 -5.95 -14.97
C ALA A 185 -5.63 -6.46 -14.17
N THR A 186 -4.96 -5.58 -13.39
CA THR A 186 -3.85 -5.97 -12.51
C THR A 186 -4.31 -6.58 -11.18
N LEU A 187 -5.59 -6.43 -10.82
CA LEU A 187 -6.12 -6.98 -9.57
C LEU A 187 -6.05 -8.51 -9.59
N GLY A 188 -5.44 -9.10 -8.57
CA GLY A 188 -5.27 -10.54 -8.46
C GLY A 188 -4.30 -11.19 -9.48
N ALA A 189 -4.00 -10.53 -10.62
CA ALA A 189 -3.11 -11.04 -11.66
C ALA A 189 -1.63 -10.97 -11.25
N GLU A 190 -0.77 -11.79 -11.88
CA GLU A 190 0.68 -11.73 -11.71
C GLU A 190 1.31 -10.57 -12.51
N ASN A 191 0.78 -10.30 -13.70
CA ASN A 191 1.23 -9.23 -14.59
C ASN A 191 0.20 -8.11 -14.67
N GLY A 192 0.63 -6.92 -15.08
CA GLY A 192 -0.23 -5.79 -15.32
C GLY A 192 0.45 -4.70 -16.11
N THR A 193 -0.33 -3.78 -16.64
CA THR A 193 0.20 -2.59 -17.30
C THR A 193 0.44 -1.50 -16.27
N PHE A 194 1.68 -1.01 -16.23
CA PHE A 194 2.11 -0.01 -15.28
C PHE A 194 2.78 1.16 -15.98
N SER A 195 2.62 2.34 -15.40
CA SER A 195 3.42 3.53 -15.69
C SER A 195 3.69 4.29 -14.39
N PHE A 196 4.70 5.13 -14.40
CA PHE A 196 5.14 5.89 -13.24
C PHE A 196 5.22 7.38 -13.55
N LEU A 197 4.82 8.21 -12.60
CA LEU A 197 4.99 9.65 -12.67
C LEU A 197 5.70 10.12 -11.40
N SER A 198 6.87 10.74 -11.57
CA SER A 198 7.53 11.49 -10.50
C SER A 198 6.88 12.88 -10.37
N ARG A 199 6.93 13.47 -9.19
CA ARG A 199 6.43 14.83 -8.92
C ARG A 199 7.01 15.89 -9.87
N HIS A 200 8.27 15.71 -10.27
CA HIS A 200 9.00 16.66 -11.08
C HIS A 200 8.94 16.37 -12.58
N ALA A 201 8.29 15.26 -12.98
CA ALA A 201 8.18 14.87 -14.37
C ALA A 201 6.90 15.42 -15.03
N GLU A 202 7.03 15.86 -16.28
CA GLU A 202 5.88 16.29 -17.08
C GLU A 202 5.08 15.12 -17.64
N ARG A 203 5.71 13.96 -17.87
CA ARG A 203 5.13 12.80 -18.55
C ARG A 203 5.34 11.52 -17.75
N PHE A 204 4.42 10.59 -17.93
CA PHE A 204 4.56 9.24 -17.39
C PHE A 204 5.68 8.48 -18.09
N ASP A 205 6.50 7.80 -17.29
CA ASP A 205 7.39 6.73 -17.74
C ASP A 205 6.55 5.45 -17.91
N VAL A 206 6.37 5.01 -19.15
CA VAL A 206 5.52 3.86 -19.49
C VAL A 206 6.33 2.58 -19.33
N TRP A 207 6.01 1.79 -18.32
CA TRP A 207 6.68 0.51 -18.06
C TRP A 207 6.10 -0.65 -18.87
N GLY A 208 4.86 -0.51 -19.35
CA GLY A 208 4.17 -1.53 -20.13
C GLY A 208 3.62 -2.69 -19.29
N CYS A 209 3.39 -3.82 -19.95
CA CYS A 209 2.88 -5.03 -19.31
C CYS A 209 4.04 -5.82 -18.68
N ILE A 210 4.16 -5.77 -17.35
CA ILE A 210 5.24 -6.40 -16.59
C ILE A 210 4.69 -7.13 -15.37
N GLY A 211 5.51 -8.03 -14.78
CA GLY A 211 5.20 -8.68 -13.52
C GLY A 211 5.33 -7.75 -12.32
N LYS A 212 4.66 -8.10 -11.22
CA LYS A 212 4.71 -7.32 -9.97
C LYS A 212 6.12 -7.22 -9.38
N THR A 213 6.93 -8.26 -9.49
CA THR A 213 8.35 -8.23 -9.08
C THR A 213 9.15 -7.23 -9.90
N GLU A 214 8.94 -7.18 -11.21
CA GLU A 214 9.62 -6.21 -12.07
C GLU A 214 9.14 -4.78 -11.78
N CYS A 215 7.84 -4.60 -11.53
CA CYS A 215 7.28 -3.32 -11.09
C CYS A 215 7.95 -2.84 -9.79
N ALA A 216 8.09 -3.72 -8.80
CA ALA A 216 8.78 -3.41 -7.55
C ALA A 216 10.22 -2.96 -7.79
N LYS A 217 11.00 -3.68 -8.62
CA LYS A 217 12.37 -3.30 -8.98
C LYS A 217 12.45 -1.91 -9.59
N ARG A 218 11.54 -1.58 -10.50
CA ARG A 218 11.47 -0.26 -11.15
C ARG A 218 11.12 0.84 -10.15
N ILE A 219 10.18 0.61 -9.23
CA ILE A 219 9.89 1.55 -8.13
C ILE A 219 11.17 1.88 -7.37
N PHE A 220 11.92 0.88 -6.93
CA PHE A 220 13.18 1.11 -6.21
C PHE A 220 14.26 1.78 -7.07
N GLY A 221 14.24 1.58 -8.38
CA GLY A 221 15.13 2.28 -9.32
C GLY A 221 14.84 3.77 -9.44
N THR A 222 13.62 4.22 -9.11
CA THR A 222 13.24 5.64 -9.13
C THR A 222 13.60 6.40 -7.86
N LEU A 223 13.78 5.70 -6.70
CA LEU A 223 13.94 6.34 -5.39
C LEU A 223 15.15 7.28 -5.30
N ASP A 224 16.23 7.01 -6.04
CA ASP A 224 17.43 7.83 -6.02
C ASP A 224 17.30 9.12 -6.86
N HIS A 225 16.16 9.29 -7.55
CA HIS A 225 15.85 10.41 -8.45
C HIS A 225 14.62 11.22 -8.01
N LEU A 226 14.05 10.89 -6.84
CA LEU A 226 12.94 11.58 -6.19
C LEU A 226 13.43 12.48 -5.07
#